data_da4835cfbc9f89facfacd1a72da2416a
#
_entry.id   da4835cfbc9f89facfacd1a72da2416a
#
_cell.length_a   1.000
_cell.length_b   1.000
_cell.length_c   1.000
_cell.angle_alpha   90.00
_cell.angle_beta   90.00
_cell.angle_gamma   90.00
#
_symmetry.space_group_name_H-M   'P 1'
#
loop_
_entity.id
_entity.type
_entity.pdbx_description
1 polymer ?
#
loop_
_entity_poly.entity_id
_entity_poly.type
_entity_poly.pdbx_seq_one_letter_code
_entity_poly.pdbx_strand_id
1 'polypeptide(L)'
;MKKLYVMLAAALLLALLSGCAFTEKLAQLDLPEPPGKETATPAPDAEEAAAEQARQEELNARRAEAIARAEELRQQYFYDEAIAALSDEEIVNEQVEAELAAIRAEKDSLVDYTGDVPHIFFHSLIVYPELVFTDKVTPMGGYNSGFSEKAELEKILPQLYERGYVLYDLDALWEMTDSGMQRKPILLPPGKTPLILSVDDVAYAYGDGFAQQLFVDENGELMYRVNNPQGGVDIVPDGDVMGVVDAFVEQHPDFSYRGHKGTIALTGFQGAFGYDYDEPEQAEQIRTVAAALKADGWNFASHSYTHNRVNNFYGPGCSVEKISYDINKWVDHVVPCIGETRLFIAPFGYRVQQPALQCILDAGFQIYCTVDSKVYNELNPDYALMSRIEIGGYSMTYYRDILNQLFFDVDQVFDAAGRPPVVG
;
A
#
# COMPACT_ATOMS: atom_id res chain seq x y z
N MET A 1 3.63 24.41 3.54
CA MET A 1 3.21 25.00 4.83
C MET A 1 4.36 25.31 5.80
N LYS A 2 5.47 24.57 5.83
CA LYS A 2 6.64 24.83 6.71
C LYS A 2 7.31 26.20 6.52
N LYS A 3 7.21 26.82 5.35
CA LYS A 3 7.82 28.17 5.10
C LYS A 3 7.00 29.33 5.67
N LEU A 4 5.75 29.14 6.03
CA LEU A 4 4.89 30.19 6.60
C LEU A 4 5.08 30.35 8.12
N TYR A 5 5.43 29.27 8.82
CA TYR A 5 5.67 29.28 10.26
C TYR A 5 7.00 29.97 10.65
N VAL A 6 8.03 29.89 9.78
CA VAL A 6 9.31 30.53 10.04
C VAL A 6 9.23 32.05 9.91
N MET A 7 8.34 32.59 9.08
CA MET A 7 8.16 34.06 8.96
C MET A 7 7.34 34.65 10.11
N LEU A 8 6.42 33.92 10.74
CA LEU A 8 5.69 34.43 11.91
C LEU A 8 6.54 34.45 13.19
N ALA A 9 7.47 33.51 13.34
CA ALA A 9 8.38 33.48 14.49
C ALA A 9 9.43 34.60 14.44
N ALA A 10 9.86 35.02 13.24
CA ALA A 10 10.83 36.13 13.06
C ALA A 10 10.17 37.51 13.34
N ALA A 11 8.87 37.67 13.09
CA ALA A 11 8.16 38.93 13.34
C ALA A 11 7.90 39.18 14.85
N LEU A 12 7.75 38.13 15.67
CA LEU A 12 7.59 38.28 17.12
C LEU A 12 8.91 38.59 17.85
N LEU A 13 10.05 38.19 17.33
CA LEU A 13 11.38 38.49 17.95
C LEU A 13 11.85 39.91 17.71
N LEU A 14 11.40 40.60 16.66
CA LEU A 14 11.76 41.99 16.37
C LEU A 14 10.97 43.04 17.19
N ALA A 15 9.83 42.66 17.76
CA ALA A 15 9.00 43.52 18.60
C ALA A 15 9.51 43.65 20.05
N LEU A 16 10.43 42.76 20.48
CA LEU A 16 11.00 42.76 21.84
C LEU A 16 12.35 43.50 21.98
N LEU A 17 12.92 44.01 20.88
CA LEU A 17 14.23 44.70 20.90
C LEU A 17 14.19 46.22 20.75
N SER A 18 12.99 46.84 20.67
CA SER A 18 12.83 48.29 20.53
C SER A 18 12.38 49.02 21.82
N GLY A 19 12.40 48.33 22.97
CA GLY A 19 12.00 48.86 24.26
C GLY A 19 13.09 49.47 25.18
N CYS A 20 14.34 49.50 24.77
CA CYS A 20 15.48 49.86 25.64
C CYS A 20 16.19 51.17 25.27
N ALA A 21 15.50 52.23 24.89
CA ALA A 21 16.16 53.51 24.60
C ALA A 21 15.45 54.76 25.19
N PHE A 22 14.66 54.62 26.28
CA PHE A 22 13.98 55.80 26.85
C PHE A 22 14.09 55.96 28.39
N THR A 23 15.10 55.35 29.05
CA THR A 23 15.23 55.41 30.52
C THR A 23 16.49 56.17 31.02
N GLU A 24 17.23 56.94 30.18
CA GLU A 24 18.46 57.59 30.65
C GLU A 24 18.35 59.11 30.88
N LYS A 25 17.18 59.69 31.00
CA LYS A 25 17.01 61.13 31.20
C LYS A 25 16.11 61.61 32.36
N LEU A 26 15.85 60.78 33.36
CA LEU A 26 15.03 61.15 34.55
C LEU A 26 15.70 60.82 35.90
N ALA A 27 16.99 60.72 35.94
CA ALA A 27 17.74 60.45 37.19
C ALA A 27 18.34 61.71 37.84
N GLN A 28 17.59 62.80 37.90
CA GLN A 28 17.95 63.97 38.76
C GLN A 28 16.69 64.73 39.19
N LEU A 29 15.84 64.07 39.95
CA LEU A 29 14.86 64.79 40.78
C LEU A 29 14.67 63.99 42.08
N ASP A 30 15.17 64.58 43.17
CA ASP A 30 15.02 64.09 44.54
C ASP A 30 13.54 64.18 44.92
N LEU A 31 12.82 63.10 44.81
CA LEU A 31 11.46 62.94 45.32
C LEU A 31 11.48 61.87 46.42
N PRO A 32 10.73 62.09 47.54
CA PRO A 32 10.70 61.11 48.64
C PRO A 32 10.13 59.78 48.15
N GLU A 33 10.77 58.68 48.57
CA GLU A 33 10.33 57.31 48.29
C GLU A 33 8.86 57.12 48.63
N PRO A 34 8.03 56.62 47.72
CA PRO A 34 6.72 56.17 48.06
C PRO A 34 6.80 54.92 48.97
N PRO A 35 5.86 54.72 49.91
CA PRO A 35 5.84 53.58 50.80
C PRO A 35 5.84 52.29 49.96
N GLY A 36 6.69 51.30 50.37
CA GLY A 36 6.96 50.09 49.64
C GLY A 36 5.72 49.49 49.02
N LYS A 37 5.75 49.24 47.71
CA LYS A 37 4.82 48.34 47.06
C LYS A 37 5.03 46.95 47.68
N GLU A 38 4.19 46.57 48.61
CA GLU A 38 3.96 45.18 48.89
C GLU A 38 3.69 44.52 47.54
N THR A 39 4.57 43.63 47.10
CA THR A 39 4.25 42.69 46.02
C THR A 39 3.07 41.90 46.48
N ALA A 40 1.92 42.28 45.98
CA ALA A 40 0.71 41.51 46.20
C ALA A 40 0.97 40.09 45.70
N THR A 41 1.07 39.13 46.60
CA THR A 41 0.97 37.70 46.29
C THR A 41 -0.33 37.55 45.49
N PRO A 42 -0.32 36.89 44.30
CA PRO A 42 -1.56 36.68 43.55
C PRO A 42 -2.59 36.10 44.52
N ALA A 43 -3.80 36.62 44.46
CA ALA A 43 -4.87 36.09 45.29
C ALA A 43 -5.02 34.60 45.00
N PRO A 44 -5.27 33.71 46.00
CA PRO A 44 -5.48 32.28 45.80
C PRO A 44 -6.42 31.96 44.63
N ASP A 45 -7.44 32.75 44.45
CA ASP A 45 -8.45 32.65 43.38
C ASP A 45 -7.85 32.85 41.97
N ALA A 46 -6.81 33.64 41.80
CA ALA A 46 -6.16 33.88 40.51
C ALA A 46 -5.21 32.72 40.10
N GLU A 47 -4.55 32.12 41.08
CA GLU A 47 -3.68 30.96 40.85
C GLU A 47 -4.50 29.71 40.56
N GLU A 48 -5.61 29.52 41.28
CA GLU A 48 -6.56 28.42 41.06
C GLU A 48 -7.26 28.55 39.68
N ALA A 49 -7.64 29.77 39.27
CA ALA A 49 -8.21 30.04 37.95
C ALA A 49 -7.20 29.77 36.82
N ALA A 50 -5.94 30.13 37.01
CA ALA A 50 -4.89 29.85 36.01
C ALA A 50 -4.59 28.34 35.90
N ALA A 51 -4.59 27.60 37.01
CA ALA A 51 -4.42 26.15 37.03
C ALA A 51 -5.60 25.44 36.36
N GLU A 52 -6.84 25.87 36.59
CA GLU A 52 -8.03 25.31 35.94
C GLU A 52 -8.03 25.62 34.43
N GLN A 53 -7.61 26.81 34.02
CA GLN A 53 -7.49 27.14 32.60
C GLN A 53 -6.44 26.25 31.92
N ALA A 54 -5.25 26.04 32.51
CA ALA A 54 -4.24 25.17 31.99
C ALA A 54 -4.71 23.71 31.86
N ARG A 55 -5.43 23.22 32.85
CA ARG A 55 -6.05 21.88 32.82
C ARG A 55 -7.07 21.77 31.71
N GLN A 56 -7.88 22.79 31.49
CA GLN A 56 -8.89 22.81 30.42
C GLN A 56 -8.24 22.86 29.04
N GLU A 57 -7.14 23.59 28.87
CA GLU A 57 -6.35 23.65 27.65
C GLU A 57 -5.71 22.27 27.34
N GLU A 58 -5.14 21.61 28.35
CA GLU A 58 -4.59 20.25 28.22
C GLU A 58 -5.68 19.23 27.83
N LEU A 59 -6.83 19.29 28.47
CA LEU A 59 -7.96 18.42 28.18
C LEU A 59 -8.50 18.62 26.75
N ASN A 60 -8.56 19.88 26.30
CA ASN A 60 -8.96 20.18 24.92
C ASN A 60 -7.94 19.67 23.89
N ALA A 61 -6.64 19.75 24.20
CA ALA A 61 -5.59 19.19 23.34
C ALA A 61 -5.71 17.66 23.24
N ARG A 62 -5.93 16.96 24.36
CA ARG A 62 -6.16 15.49 24.38
C ARG A 62 -7.41 15.09 23.57
N ARG A 63 -8.51 15.87 23.67
CA ARG A 63 -9.71 15.64 22.86
C ARG A 63 -9.44 15.77 21.37
N ALA A 64 -8.75 16.83 20.98
CA ALA A 64 -8.41 17.07 19.58
C ALA A 64 -7.52 15.95 19.00
N GLU A 65 -6.55 15.48 19.76
CA GLU A 65 -5.69 14.35 19.38
C GLU A 65 -6.49 13.05 19.26
N ALA A 66 -7.35 12.74 20.23
CA ALA A 66 -8.19 11.54 20.20
C ALA A 66 -9.16 11.53 19.00
N ILE A 67 -9.80 12.69 18.70
CA ILE A 67 -10.68 12.82 17.52
C ILE A 67 -9.89 12.66 16.23
N ALA A 68 -8.72 13.29 16.10
CA ALA A 68 -7.88 13.15 14.92
C ALA A 68 -7.45 11.69 14.71
N ARG A 69 -7.05 11.00 15.78
CA ARG A 69 -6.69 9.59 15.75
C ARG A 69 -7.87 8.69 15.38
N ALA A 70 -9.05 8.94 15.94
CA ALA A 70 -10.26 8.19 15.61
C ALA A 70 -10.66 8.37 14.15
N GLU A 71 -10.55 9.57 13.60
CA GLU A 71 -10.83 9.86 12.20
C GLU A 71 -9.85 9.14 11.27
N GLU A 72 -8.55 9.15 11.57
CA GLU A 72 -7.54 8.38 10.83
C GLU A 72 -7.85 6.88 10.80
N LEU A 73 -8.21 6.30 11.96
CA LEU A 73 -8.58 4.90 12.08
C LEU A 73 -9.88 4.59 11.33
N ARG A 74 -10.89 5.47 11.44
CA ARG A 74 -12.17 5.34 10.73
C ARG A 74 -12.00 5.32 9.21
N GLN A 75 -11.18 6.21 8.67
CA GLN A 75 -10.88 6.26 7.24
C GLN A 75 -10.27 4.97 6.73
N GLN A 76 -9.52 4.25 7.57
CA GLN A 76 -8.91 2.97 7.25
C GLN A 76 -9.77 1.76 7.67
N TYR A 77 -11.05 1.95 8.01
CA TYR A 77 -12.00 0.89 8.44
C TYR A 77 -11.66 0.21 9.77
N PHE A 78 -10.82 0.81 10.61
CA PHE A 78 -10.54 0.36 11.98
C PHE A 78 -11.58 0.91 12.95
N TYR A 79 -12.87 0.58 12.75
CA TYR A 79 -13.98 1.16 13.53
C TYR A 79 -13.91 0.86 15.02
N ASP A 80 -13.48 -0.34 15.41
CA ASP A 80 -13.39 -0.72 16.83
C ASP A 80 -12.29 0.05 17.53
N GLU A 81 -11.15 0.21 16.87
CA GLU A 81 -10.00 0.96 17.34
C GLU A 81 -10.32 2.48 17.38
N ALA A 82 -11.07 2.99 16.40
CA ALA A 82 -11.54 4.37 16.38
C ALA A 82 -12.50 4.67 17.56
N ILE A 83 -13.45 3.76 17.83
CA ILE A 83 -14.34 3.85 18.99
C ILE A 83 -13.52 3.80 20.30
N ALA A 84 -12.53 2.90 20.39
CA ALA A 84 -11.69 2.79 21.57
C ALA A 84 -10.87 4.07 21.85
N ALA A 85 -10.36 4.73 20.80
CA ALA A 85 -9.62 5.99 20.90
C ALA A 85 -10.44 7.14 21.53
N LEU A 86 -11.76 7.10 21.42
CA LEU A 86 -12.69 8.10 21.96
C LEU A 86 -13.35 7.67 23.28
N SER A 87 -13.03 6.51 23.83
CA SER A 87 -13.74 5.92 24.98
C SER A 87 -13.16 6.30 26.34
N ASP A 88 -12.16 7.19 26.41
CA ASP A 88 -11.62 7.71 27.69
C ASP A 88 -12.63 8.67 28.33
N GLU A 89 -13.09 8.31 29.55
CA GLU A 89 -14.11 9.08 30.28
C GLU A 89 -13.68 10.54 30.58
N GLU A 90 -12.38 10.80 30.68
CA GLU A 90 -11.88 12.16 30.97
C GLU A 90 -12.03 13.12 29.79
N ILE A 91 -12.03 12.61 28.56
CA ILE A 91 -12.15 13.43 27.35
C ILE A 91 -13.59 13.62 26.88
N VAL A 92 -14.54 12.88 27.45
CA VAL A 92 -15.97 12.94 27.03
C VAL A 92 -16.52 14.35 27.07
N ASN A 93 -17.15 14.77 25.99
CA ASN A 93 -17.94 15.96 25.81
C ASN A 93 -18.92 15.78 24.64
N GLU A 94 -19.75 16.75 24.35
CA GLU A 94 -20.75 16.70 23.28
C GLU A 94 -20.11 16.41 21.88
N GLN A 95 -18.92 16.94 21.59
CA GLN A 95 -18.21 16.70 20.35
C GLN A 95 -17.72 15.23 20.25
N VAL A 96 -17.07 14.71 21.30
CA VAL A 96 -16.59 13.32 21.36
C VAL A 96 -17.75 12.33 21.26
N GLU A 97 -18.87 12.61 21.94
CA GLU A 97 -20.08 11.78 21.84
C GLU A 97 -20.69 11.79 20.44
N ALA A 98 -20.68 12.94 19.76
CA ALA A 98 -21.16 13.03 18.38
C ALA A 98 -20.29 12.22 17.42
N GLU A 99 -18.96 12.28 17.53
CA GLU A 99 -18.02 11.47 16.72
C GLU A 99 -18.20 9.97 17.01
N LEU A 100 -18.29 9.59 18.29
CA LEU A 100 -18.57 8.20 18.67
C LEU A 100 -19.89 7.69 18.06
N ALA A 101 -20.93 8.50 18.08
CA ALA A 101 -22.23 8.13 17.49
C ALA A 101 -22.12 7.98 15.95
N ALA A 102 -21.37 8.85 15.29
CA ALA A 102 -21.15 8.79 13.84
C ALA A 102 -20.37 7.52 13.45
N ILE A 103 -19.26 7.21 14.14
CA ILE A 103 -18.44 6.03 13.88
C ILE A 103 -19.25 4.74 14.12
N ARG A 104 -20.04 4.67 15.18
CA ARG A 104 -20.90 3.52 15.46
C ARG A 104 -21.97 3.34 14.37
N ALA A 105 -22.63 4.42 13.96
CA ALA A 105 -23.62 4.38 12.90
C ALA A 105 -23.03 3.91 11.56
N GLU A 106 -21.80 4.35 11.23
CA GLU A 106 -21.09 3.89 10.05
C GLU A 106 -20.75 2.39 10.14
N LYS A 107 -20.19 1.94 11.28
CA LYS A 107 -19.93 0.53 11.54
C LYS A 107 -21.19 -0.33 11.44
N ASP A 108 -22.31 0.12 12.00
CA ASP A 108 -23.59 -0.60 11.97
C ASP A 108 -24.21 -0.62 10.56
N SER A 109 -23.80 0.27 9.66
CA SER A 109 -24.23 0.33 8.27
C SER A 109 -23.50 -0.61 7.33
N LEU A 110 -22.41 -1.25 7.79
CA LEU A 110 -21.61 -2.15 6.96
C LEU A 110 -22.44 -3.32 6.45
N VAL A 111 -22.21 -3.69 5.20
CA VAL A 111 -22.87 -4.80 4.54
C VAL A 111 -21.85 -5.85 4.09
N ASP A 112 -22.25 -7.12 4.14
CA ASP A 112 -21.41 -8.19 3.60
C ASP A 112 -21.43 -8.17 2.07
N TYR A 113 -20.25 -8.02 1.48
CA TYR A 113 -20.08 -8.12 0.04
C TYR A 113 -20.11 -9.59 -0.39
N THR A 114 -21.16 -10.00 -1.10
CA THR A 114 -21.41 -11.40 -1.48
C THR A 114 -21.05 -11.73 -2.93
N GLY A 115 -20.61 -10.75 -3.74
CA GLY A 115 -20.18 -10.95 -5.13
C GLY A 115 -18.82 -11.63 -5.23
N ASP A 116 -18.44 -12.05 -6.44
CA ASP A 116 -17.06 -12.46 -6.71
C ASP A 116 -16.13 -11.24 -6.57
N VAL A 117 -15.03 -11.41 -5.83
CA VAL A 117 -14.03 -10.36 -5.62
C VAL A 117 -13.14 -10.27 -6.86
N PRO A 118 -13.06 -9.13 -7.54
CA PRO A 118 -12.15 -8.97 -8.66
C PRO A 118 -10.70 -8.91 -8.19
N HIS A 119 -9.80 -9.44 -9.04
CA HIS A 119 -8.37 -9.42 -8.83
C HIS A 119 -7.68 -8.93 -10.11
N ILE A 120 -7.03 -7.80 -10.02
CA ILE A 120 -6.19 -7.26 -11.09
C ILE A 120 -4.71 -7.48 -10.77
N PHE A 121 -3.89 -7.64 -11.81
CA PHE A 121 -2.46 -7.73 -11.59
C PHE A 121 -1.66 -6.97 -12.64
N PHE A 122 -0.47 -6.56 -12.22
CA PHE A 122 0.55 -5.90 -13.01
C PHE A 122 1.83 -6.71 -12.98
N HIS A 123 2.68 -6.50 -13.96
CA HIS A 123 4.13 -6.70 -13.84
C HIS A 123 4.78 -5.37 -13.42
N SER A 124 6.09 -5.36 -13.19
CA SER A 124 6.82 -4.13 -12.87
C SER A 124 6.56 -3.03 -13.90
N LEU A 125 6.46 -1.79 -13.45
CA LEU A 125 6.09 -0.66 -14.31
C LEU A 125 7.24 -0.20 -15.20
N ILE A 126 6.87 0.21 -16.42
CA ILE A 126 7.74 0.98 -17.30
C ILE A 126 7.76 2.42 -16.78
N VAL A 127 8.92 2.84 -16.25
CA VAL A 127 9.11 4.21 -15.71
C VAL A 127 9.55 5.17 -16.82
N TYR A 128 10.45 4.70 -17.70
CA TYR A 128 10.97 5.47 -18.85
C TYR A 128 10.68 4.74 -20.16
N PRO A 129 9.51 4.96 -20.79
CA PRO A 129 9.11 4.30 -22.03
C PRO A 129 10.13 4.44 -23.17
N GLU A 130 10.82 5.56 -23.27
CA GLU A 130 11.84 5.84 -24.28
C GLU A 130 13.09 4.94 -24.18
N LEU A 131 13.36 4.34 -23.01
CA LEU A 131 14.42 3.35 -22.84
C LEU A 131 13.95 1.93 -23.18
N VAL A 132 12.66 1.65 -22.99
CA VAL A 132 12.05 0.35 -23.17
C VAL A 132 11.56 0.14 -24.59
N PHE A 133 10.84 1.11 -25.15
CA PHE A 133 10.22 1.02 -26.46
C PHE A 133 11.19 1.47 -27.56
N THR A 134 12.26 0.72 -27.70
CA THR A 134 13.24 0.91 -28.80
C THR A 134 12.94 -0.05 -29.94
N ASP A 135 13.52 0.19 -31.14
CA ASP A 135 13.36 -0.66 -32.33
C ASP A 135 13.77 -2.15 -32.13
N LYS A 136 14.30 -2.48 -30.95
CA LYS A 136 14.74 -3.82 -30.60
C LYS A 136 13.67 -4.66 -29.90
N VAL A 137 12.52 -4.09 -29.55
CA VAL A 137 11.44 -4.81 -28.86
C VAL A 137 10.73 -5.72 -29.86
N THR A 138 10.76 -7.02 -29.60
CA THR A 138 10.03 -8.01 -30.41
C THR A 138 8.53 -7.92 -30.17
N PRO A 139 7.68 -7.97 -31.20
CA PRO A 139 6.25 -7.73 -31.09
C PRO A 139 5.49 -8.71 -30.17
N MET A 140 5.85 -9.97 -30.12
CA MET A 140 5.09 -10.99 -29.39
C MET A 140 5.73 -11.32 -28.04
N GLY A 141 4.98 -11.04 -26.94
CA GLY A 141 5.46 -11.23 -25.57
C GLY A 141 6.49 -10.19 -25.13
N GLY A 142 6.59 -9.07 -25.84
CA GLY A 142 7.46 -7.96 -25.49
C GLY A 142 6.86 -7.05 -24.42
N TYR A 143 7.65 -6.11 -23.94
CA TYR A 143 7.25 -5.18 -22.88
C TYR A 143 6.03 -4.32 -23.24
N ASN A 144 5.79 -4.09 -24.55
CA ASN A 144 4.56 -3.41 -25.03
C ASN A 144 3.27 -4.20 -24.78
N SER A 145 3.35 -5.50 -24.51
CA SER A 145 2.21 -6.40 -24.35
C SER A 145 1.87 -6.64 -22.87
N GLY A 146 2.82 -7.15 -22.07
CA GLY A 146 2.55 -7.59 -20.70
C GLY A 146 2.74 -6.51 -19.62
N PHE A 147 3.15 -5.28 -19.98
CA PHE A 147 3.52 -4.27 -19.00
C PHE A 147 2.72 -2.99 -19.16
N SER A 148 2.47 -2.33 -18.04
CA SER A 148 1.91 -0.99 -17.99
C SER A 148 3.01 0.04 -17.76
N GLU A 149 2.79 1.26 -18.25
CA GLU A 149 3.62 2.40 -17.90
C GLU A 149 3.20 2.94 -16.51
N LYS A 150 4.14 3.55 -15.80
CA LYS A 150 3.87 4.24 -14.54
C LYS A 150 2.72 5.25 -14.70
N ALA A 151 2.77 6.07 -15.76
CA ALA A 151 1.76 7.06 -16.06
C ALA A 151 0.35 6.47 -16.34
N GLU A 152 0.27 5.20 -16.74
CA GLU A 152 -1.00 4.50 -16.91
C GLU A 152 -1.58 4.10 -15.55
N LEU A 153 -0.77 3.54 -14.63
CA LEU A 153 -1.22 3.22 -13.28
C LEU A 153 -1.68 4.46 -12.51
N GLU A 154 -0.95 5.58 -12.62
CA GLU A 154 -1.34 6.86 -12.03
C GLU A 154 -2.71 7.36 -12.49
N LYS A 155 -3.18 6.97 -13.70
CA LYS A 155 -4.52 7.27 -14.21
C LYS A 155 -5.56 6.20 -13.86
N ILE A 156 -5.13 4.96 -13.62
CA ILE A 156 -6.00 3.84 -13.25
C ILE A 156 -6.50 4.00 -11.82
N LEU A 157 -5.60 4.29 -10.87
CA LEU A 157 -5.95 4.33 -9.45
C LEU A 157 -7.08 5.30 -9.11
N PRO A 158 -7.10 6.55 -9.59
CA PRO A 158 -8.23 7.46 -9.35
C PRO A 158 -9.56 6.91 -9.88
N GLN A 159 -9.57 6.26 -11.04
CA GLN A 159 -10.79 5.69 -11.60
C GLN A 159 -11.31 4.48 -10.82
N LEU A 160 -10.41 3.63 -10.31
CA LEU A 160 -10.78 2.56 -9.39
C LEU A 160 -11.40 3.11 -8.11
N TYR A 161 -10.80 4.15 -7.54
CA TYR A 161 -11.30 4.81 -6.34
C TYR A 161 -12.68 5.45 -6.55
N GLU A 162 -12.86 6.20 -7.65
CA GLU A 162 -14.14 6.81 -8.04
C GLU A 162 -15.25 5.79 -8.28
N ARG A 163 -14.91 4.57 -8.74
CA ARG A 163 -15.86 3.46 -8.90
C ARG A 163 -16.17 2.72 -7.60
N GLY A 164 -15.60 3.16 -6.48
CA GLY A 164 -15.88 2.60 -5.15
C GLY A 164 -15.09 1.35 -4.81
N TYR A 165 -14.02 1.04 -5.54
CA TYR A 165 -13.12 -0.05 -5.16
C TYR A 165 -12.34 0.29 -3.89
N VAL A 166 -12.05 -0.76 -3.11
CA VAL A 166 -11.21 -0.71 -1.89
C VAL A 166 -10.23 -1.86 -1.96
N LEU A 167 -8.93 -1.58 -1.86
CA LEU A 167 -7.89 -2.60 -1.81
C LEU A 167 -8.10 -3.51 -0.59
N TYR A 168 -8.12 -4.81 -0.82
CA TYR A 168 -8.44 -5.80 0.19
C TYR A 168 -7.39 -6.91 0.24
N ASP A 169 -7.24 -7.55 1.40
CA ASP A 169 -6.27 -8.61 1.59
C ASP A 169 -6.72 -9.92 0.94
N LEU A 170 -5.91 -10.43 0.00
CA LEU A 170 -6.13 -11.74 -0.62
C LEU A 170 -6.16 -12.87 0.42
N ASP A 171 -5.30 -12.79 1.44
CA ASP A 171 -5.20 -13.79 2.49
C ASP A 171 -6.42 -13.77 3.45
N ALA A 172 -7.12 -12.64 3.54
CA ALA A 172 -8.29 -12.48 4.40
C ALA A 172 -9.62 -12.95 3.79
N LEU A 173 -9.66 -13.32 2.50
CA LEU A 173 -10.91 -13.67 1.82
C LEU A 173 -11.51 -15.01 2.26
N TRP A 174 -10.67 -15.96 2.65
CA TRP A 174 -11.07 -17.34 2.96
C TRP A 174 -10.37 -17.87 4.20
N GLU A 175 -10.99 -18.87 4.80
CA GLU A 175 -10.42 -19.63 5.91
C GLU A 175 -10.66 -21.12 5.73
N MET A 176 -9.70 -21.93 6.18
CA MET A 176 -9.85 -23.37 6.28
C MET A 176 -10.53 -23.72 7.60
N THR A 177 -11.63 -24.46 7.52
CA THR A 177 -12.39 -24.95 8.68
C THR A 177 -12.44 -26.48 8.67
N ASP A 178 -12.99 -27.08 9.73
CA ASP A 178 -13.26 -28.54 9.76
C ASP A 178 -14.20 -29.01 8.63
N SER A 179 -14.96 -28.08 8.06
CA SER A 179 -15.89 -28.32 6.95
C SER A 179 -15.28 -28.03 5.56
N GLY A 180 -14.00 -27.70 5.49
CA GLY A 180 -13.28 -27.29 4.29
C GLY A 180 -13.11 -25.78 4.16
N MET A 181 -12.65 -25.35 3.00
CA MET A 181 -12.42 -23.94 2.68
C MET A 181 -13.75 -23.16 2.66
N GLN A 182 -13.81 -22.07 3.38
CA GLN A 182 -14.99 -21.21 3.47
C GLN A 182 -14.64 -19.75 3.20
N ARG A 183 -15.61 -18.99 2.68
CA ARG A 183 -15.50 -17.54 2.53
C ARG A 183 -15.72 -16.85 3.87
N LYS A 184 -14.86 -15.89 4.18
CA LYS A 184 -15.06 -14.99 5.32
C LYS A 184 -15.98 -13.84 4.93
N PRO A 185 -16.80 -13.30 5.86
CA PRO A 185 -17.56 -12.08 5.61
C PRO A 185 -16.64 -10.90 5.26
N ILE A 186 -17.03 -10.14 4.24
CA ILE A 186 -16.31 -8.93 3.78
C ILE A 186 -17.22 -7.74 4.07
N LEU A 187 -17.04 -7.14 5.25
CA LEU A 187 -17.89 -6.04 5.71
C LEU A 187 -17.33 -4.70 5.21
N LEU A 188 -18.06 -4.06 4.31
CA LEU A 188 -17.72 -2.77 3.71
C LEU A 188 -18.90 -1.79 3.76
N PRO A 189 -18.68 -0.49 3.69
CA PRO A 189 -19.75 0.48 3.49
C PRO A 189 -20.57 0.18 2.22
N PRO A 190 -21.88 0.46 2.21
CA PRO A 190 -22.72 0.24 1.04
C PRO A 190 -22.15 0.92 -0.22
N GLY A 191 -22.08 0.17 -1.33
CA GLY A 191 -21.55 0.68 -2.60
C GLY A 191 -20.04 0.53 -2.78
N LYS A 192 -19.29 0.12 -1.75
CA LYS A 192 -17.87 -0.24 -1.90
C LYS A 192 -17.72 -1.69 -2.38
N THR A 193 -16.69 -1.94 -3.18
CA THR A 193 -16.35 -3.25 -3.75
C THR A 193 -14.91 -3.60 -3.38
N PRO A 194 -14.64 -4.76 -2.76
CA PRO A 194 -13.27 -5.18 -2.48
C PRO A 194 -12.55 -5.48 -3.79
N LEU A 195 -11.28 -5.07 -3.89
CA LEU A 195 -10.40 -5.30 -5.03
C LEU A 195 -9.10 -5.93 -4.53
N ILE A 196 -8.71 -7.04 -5.13
CA ILE A 196 -7.36 -7.57 -4.95
C ILE A 196 -6.45 -7.01 -6.04
N LEU A 197 -5.26 -6.55 -5.63
CA LEU A 197 -4.18 -6.13 -6.51
C LEU A 197 -2.98 -7.04 -6.27
N SER A 198 -2.33 -7.52 -7.34
CA SER A 198 -1.04 -8.21 -7.22
C SER A 198 -0.02 -7.71 -8.25
N VAL A 199 1.25 -7.97 -7.95
CA VAL A 199 2.38 -7.61 -8.81
C VAL A 199 3.23 -8.86 -9.03
N ASP A 200 3.40 -9.24 -10.29
CA ASP A 200 4.15 -10.44 -10.65
C ASP A 200 5.61 -10.10 -10.99
N ASP A 201 6.54 -11.05 -10.76
CA ASP A 201 7.94 -11.01 -11.21
C ASP A 201 8.77 -9.81 -10.71
N VAL A 202 8.65 -9.44 -9.45
CA VAL A 202 9.38 -8.30 -8.86
C VAL A 202 10.84 -8.68 -8.55
N ALA A 203 11.55 -9.14 -9.59
CA ALA A 203 12.98 -9.47 -9.53
C ALA A 203 13.88 -8.35 -10.06
N TYR A 204 13.31 -7.40 -10.84
CA TYR A 204 14.00 -6.29 -11.47
C TYR A 204 15.13 -6.71 -12.44
N ALA A 205 14.85 -7.71 -13.25
CA ALA A 205 15.78 -8.22 -14.26
C ALA A 205 15.46 -7.76 -15.70
N TYR A 206 14.64 -6.70 -15.85
CA TYR A 206 14.11 -6.27 -17.15
C TYR A 206 15.04 -5.32 -17.93
N GLY A 207 15.97 -4.63 -17.27
CA GLY A 207 16.88 -3.66 -17.90
C GLY A 207 16.46 -2.21 -17.74
N ASP A 208 17.03 -1.33 -18.56
CA ASP A 208 16.82 0.10 -18.45
C ASP A 208 15.35 0.51 -18.69
N GLY A 209 14.90 1.54 -18.01
CA GLY A 209 13.52 2.02 -18.06
C GLY A 209 12.58 1.38 -17.03
N PHE A 210 13.02 0.33 -16.33
CA PHE A 210 12.37 -0.28 -15.18
C PHE A 210 13.14 -0.01 -13.90
N ALA A 211 12.54 -0.27 -12.74
CA ALA A 211 13.28 -0.35 -11.49
C ALA A 211 14.40 -1.42 -11.61
N GLN A 212 15.57 -1.10 -11.08
CA GLN A 212 16.72 -2.01 -11.02
C GLN A 212 16.89 -2.62 -9.64
N GLN A 213 16.40 -1.90 -8.63
CA GLN A 213 16.52 -2.33 -7.24
C GLN A 213 15.50 -1.58 -6.38
N LEU A 214 14.92 -2.27 -5.40
CA LEU A 214 14.17 -1.70 -4.28
C LEU A 214 15.01 -1.87 -3.01
N PHE A 215 15.14 -0.82 -2.23
CA PHE A 215 15.90 -0.83 -0.99
C PHE A 215 15.27 0.06 0.07
N VAL A 216 15.63 -0.16 1.32
CA VAL A 216 15.27 0.72 2.44
C VAL A 216 16.40 1.72 2.64
N ASP A 217 16.09 3.01 2.65
CA ASP A 217 17.07 4.08 2.84
C ASP A 217 17.42 4.28 4.33
N GLU A 218 18.27 5.27 4.62
CA GLU A 218 18.73 5.60 5.99
C GLU A 218 17.60 6.14 6.89
N ASN A 219 16.48 6.58 6.32
CA ASN A 219 15.30 7.05 7.05
C ASN A 219 14.26 5.93 7.29
N GLY A 220 14.50 4.74 6.73
CA GLY A 220 13.58 3.59 6.78
C GLY A 220 12.55 3.58 5.64
N GLU A 221 12.70 4.44 4.64
CA GLU A 221 11.77 4.57 3.51
C GLU A 221 12.13 3.61 2.36
N LEU A 222 11.11 3.06 1.70
CA LEU A 222 11.27 2.24 0.50
C LEU A 222 11.59 3.12 -0.71
N MET A 223 12.73 2.87 -1.36
CA MET A 223 13.22 3.66 -2.49
C MET A 223 13.65 2.77 -3.64
N TYR A 224 13.41 3.23 -4.86
CA TYR A 224 13.76 2.52 -6.09
C TYR A 224 14.95 3.18 -6.79
N ARG A 225 15.86 2.34 -7.32
CA ARG A 225 16.88 2.77 -8.28
C ARG A 225 16.35 2.55 -9.69
N VAL A 226 16.33 3.59 -10.51
CA VAL A 226 15.87 3.53 -11.91
C VAL A 226 16.92 4.18 -12.80
N ASN A 227 17.42 3.45 -13.80
CA ASN A 227 18.31 4.04 -14.79
C ASN A 227 17.54 5.03 -15.67
N ASN A 228 18.04 6.27 -15.76
CA ASN A 228 17.35 7.34 -16.46
C ASN A 228 17.88 7.54 -17.90
N PRO A 229 17.11 8.24 -18.78
CA PRO A 229 17.49 8.45 -20.18
C PRO A 229 18.77 9.26 -20.38
N GLN A 230 19.24 9.97 -19.36
CA GLN A 230 20.46 10.75 -19.39
C GLN A 230 21.72 9.91 -19.04
N GLY A 231 21.56 8.60 -18.79
CA GLY A 231 22.64 7.68 -18.43
C GLY A 231 23.06 7.76 -16.96
N GLY A 232 22.23 8.35 -16.12
CA GLY A 232 22.34 8.39 -14.65
C GLY A 232 21.38 7.39 -13.99
N VAL A 233 21.29 7.50 -12.65
CA VAL A 233 20.36 6.72 -11.83
C VAL A 233 19.51 7.67 -11.01
N ASP A 234 18.20 7.52 -11.10
CA ASP A 234 17.26 8.21 -10.23
C ASP A 234 16.92 7.34 -9.02
N ILE A 235 16.82 8.00 -7.86
CA ILE A 235 16.33 7.39 -6.62
C ILE A 235 14.97 8.01 -6.33
N VAL A 236 13.93 7.18 -6.43
CA VAL A 236 12.54 7.64 -6.35
C VAL A 236 11.71 6.73 -5.44
N PRO A 237 10.66 7.24 -4.75
CA PRO A 237 9.78 6.41 -3.92
C PRO A 237 8.74 5.64 -4.74
N ASP A 238 8.49 6.03 -5.99
CA ASP A 238 7.39 5.56 -6.84
C ASP A 238 7.88 4.90 -8.14
N GLY A 239 9.00 4.17 -8.05
CA GLY A 239 9.64 3.53 -9.20
C GLY A 239 8.98 2.23 -9.67
N ASP A 240 7.95 1.72 -8.99
CA ASP A 240 7.17 0.56 -9.40
C ASP A 240 5.76 0.61 -8.78
N VAL A 241 4.93 -0.41 -9.05
CA VAL A 241 3.52 -0.52 -8.62
C VAL A 241 3.37 -0.21 -7.12
N MET A 242 4.20 -0.81 -6.27
CA MET A 242 4.11 -0.64 -4.83
C MET A 242 4.19 0.84 -4.45
N GLY A 243 5.23 1.54 -4.89
CA GLY A 243 5.41 2.95 -4.51
C GLY A 243 4.36 3.89 -5.09
N VAL A 244 3.82 3.61 -6.30
CA VAL A 244 2.71 4.39 -6.88
C VAL A 244 1.42 4.18 -6.09
N VAL A 245 1.13 2.94 -5.67
CA VAL A 245 -0.06 2.62 -4.84
C VAL A 245 0.10 3.23 -3.45
N ASP A 246 1.30 3.16 -2.85
CA ASP A 246 1.59 3.75 -1.53
C ASP A 246 1.31 5.25 -1.52
N ALA A 247 1.83 5.97 -2.52
CA ALA A 247 1.60 7.41 -2.68
C ALA A 247 0.12 7.77 -2.89
N PHE A 248 -0.65 6.91 -3.56
CA PHE A 248 -2.08 7.10 -3.75
C PHE A 248 -2.87 6.83 -2.47
N VAL A 249 -2.56 5.75 -1.75
CA VAL A 249 -3.22 5.40 -0.46
C VAL A 249 -2.92 6.44 0.63
N GLU A 250 -1.72 7.03 0.65
CA GLU A 250 -1.41 8.14 1.56
C GLU A 250 -2.37 9.32 1.39
N GLN A 251 -2.79 9.60 0.15
CA GLN A 251 -3.75 10.68 -0.16
C GLN A 251 -5.21 10.23 -0.01
N HIS A 252 -5.49 8.93 -0.11
CA HIS A 252 -6.81 8.31 -0.06
C HIS A 252 -6.80 7.09 0.89
N PRO A 253 -6.72 7.30 2.21
CA PRO A 253 -6.61 6.19 3.17
C PRO A 253 -7.78 5.20 3.10
N ASP A 254 -8.97 5.66 2.71
CA ASP A 254 -10.17 4.85 2.51
C ASP A 254 -10.17 4.02 1.21
N PHE A 255 -9.14 4.13 0.38
CA PHE A 255 -8.90 3.21 -0.74
C PHE A 255 -8.28 1.88 -0.29
N SER A 256 -7.78 1.79 0.95
CA SER A 256 -7.13 0.61 1.53
C SER A 256 -7.91 0.11 2.75
N TYR A 257 -8.39 -1.14 2.71
CA TYR A 257 -9.03 -1.76 3.87
C TYR A 257 -7.98 -2.17 4.89
N ARG A 258 -7.97 -1.49 6.02
CA ARG A 258 -7.05 -1.73 7.15
C ARG A 258 -5.57 -1.68 6.77
N GLY A 259 -5.21 -0.77 5.88
CA GLY A 259 -3.84 -0.58 5.44
C GLY A 259 -3.36 -1.58 4.40
N HIS A 260 -4.20 -2.55 3.96
CA HIS A 260 -3.83 -3.51 2.92
C HIS A 260 -3.73 -2.87 1.55
N LYS A 261 -2.65 -3.16 0.81
CA LYS A 261 -2.39 -2.58 -0.51
C LYS A 261 -2.39 -3.63 -1.63
N GLY A 262 -1.70 -4.75 -1.42
CA GLY A 262 -1.68 -5.80 -2.43
C GLY A 262 -0.78 -6.99 -2.10
N THR A 263 -0.55 -7.84 -3.10
CA THR A 263 0.22 -9.08 -3.00
C THR A 263 1.34 -9.09 -4.03
N ILE A 264 2.57 -9.33 -3.59
CA ILE A 264 3.75 -9.43 -4.44
C ILE A 264 4.05 -10.91 -4.70
N ALA A 265 3.97 -11.33 -5.96
CA ALA A 265 4.22 -12.70 -6.38
C ALA A 265 5.69 -12.87 -6.79
N LEU A 266 6.46 -13.52 -5.95
CA LEU A 266 7.90 -13.68 -6.14
C LEU A 266 8.25 -15.02 -6.79
N THR A 267 9.10 -14.96 -7.82
CA THR A 267 9.83 -16.13 -8.34
C THR A 267 11.07 -16.40 -7.50
N GLY A 268 11.64 -17.60 -7.64
CA GLY A 268 12.85 -17.94 -6.91
C GLY A 268 14.14 -17.76 -7.72
N PHE A 269 14.10 -18.01 -9.03
CA PHE A 269 15.31 -18.16 -9.84
C PHE A 269 16.01 -16.85 -10.23
N GLN A 270 15.33 -15.72 -10.16
CA GLN A 270 15.87 -14.41 -10.52
C GLN A 270 16.20 -13.52 -9.31
N GLY A 271 16.04 -14.07 -8.10
CA GLY A 271 16.11 -13.24 -6.90
C GLY A 271 14.82 -12.42 -6.67
N ALA A 272 14.90 -11.41 -5.81
CA ALA A 272 13.83 -10.46 -5.56
C ALA A 272 14.38 -9.05 -5.35
N PHE A 273 13.64 -8.04 -5.78
CA PHE A 273 13.95 -6.64 -5.54
C PHE A 273 15.32 -6.17 -6.08
N GLY A 274 15.90 -6.90 -7.02
CA GLY A 274 17.25 -6.65 -7.54
C GLY A 274 18.37 -7.28 -6.72
N TYR A 275 18.06 -8.28 -5.87
CA TYR A 275 19.01 -9.03 -5.04
C TYR A 275 18.90 -10.55 -5.26
N ASP A 276 20.00 -11.27 -5.00
CA ASP A 276 20.10 -12.71 -5.13
C ASP A 276 19.84 -13.41 -3.78
N TYR A 277 19.02 -14.48 -3.79
CA TYR A 277 18.74 -15.28 -2.59
C TYR A 277 19.96 -16.08 -2.11
N ASP A 278 20.85 -16.50 -3.04
CA ASP A 278 21.98 -17.37 -2.75
C ASP A 278 23.19 -16.61 -2.19
N GLU A 279 23.17 -15.27 -2.25
CA GLU A 279 24.22 -14.42 -1.70
C GLU A 279 23.81 -13.90 -0.30
N PRO A 280 24.47 -14.29 0.80
CA PRO A 280 24.01 -14.02 2.18
C PRO A 280 23.75 -12.56 2.51
N GLU A 281 24.58 -11.63 1.99
CA GLU A 281 24.43 -10.20 2.21
C GLU A 281 23.20 -9.65 1.43
N GLN A 282 22.97 -10.17 0.23
CA GLN A 282 21.83 -9.78 -0.59
C GLN A 282 20.52 -10.40 -0.05
N ALA A 283 20.57 -11.64 0.43
CA ALA A 283 19.44 -12.26 1.11
C ALA A 283 18.99 -11.46 2.36
N GLU A 284 19.94 -10.80 3.08
CA GLU A 284 19.60 -9.89 4.17
C GLU A 284 18.90 -8.62 3.67
N GLN A 285 19.30 -8.09 2.50
CA GLN A 285 18.59 -6.98 1.88
C GLN A 285 17.16 -7.38 1.48
N ILE A 286 16.97 -8.59 0.92
CA ILE A 286 15.62 -9.10 0.63
C ILE A 286 14.77 -9.14 1.90
N ARG A 287 15.30 -9.66 3.03
CA ARG A 287 14.59 -9.68 4.32
C ARG A 287 14.20 -8.29 4.80
N THR A 288 15.12 -7.32 4.69
CA THR A 288 14.90 -5.94 5.08
C THR A 288 13.78 -5.30 4.26
N VAL A 289 13.84 -5.43 2.94
CA VAL A 289 12.81 -4.92 2.02
C VAL A 289 11.46 -5.61 2.25
N ALA A 290 11.46 -6.94 2.40
CA ALA A 290 10.24 -7.70 2.65
C ALA A 290 9.58 -7.31 3.98
N ALA A 291 10.36 -7.05 5.03
CA ALA A 291 9.84 -6.59 6.31
C ALA A 291 9.21 -5.18 6.20
N ALA A 292 9.85 -4.27 5.46
CA ALA A 292 9.33 -2.92 5.22
C ALA A 292 8.03 -2.97 4.40
N LEU A 293 7.99 -3.75 3.31
CA LEU A 293 6.78 -3.95 2.49
C LEU A 293 5.62 -4.52 3.31
N LYS A 294 5.87 -5.51 4.18
CA LYS A 294 4.84 -6.05 5.07
C LYS A 294 4.31 -5.03 6.06
N ALA A 295 5.20 -4.23 6.66
CA ALA A 295 4.81 -3.16 7.56
C ALA A 295 3.96 -2.08 6.86
N ASP A 296 4.17 -1.94 5.55
CA ASP A 296 3.45 -1.00 4.69
C ASP A 296 2.19 -1.58 4.02
N GLY A 297 1.78 -2.80 4.39
CA GLY A 297 0.51 -3.41 3.96
C GLY A 297 0.58 -4.29 2.71
N TRP A 298 1.78 -4.72 2.30
CA TRP A 298 1.97 -5.67 1.20
C TRP A 298 2.14 -7.10 1.71
N ASN A 299 1.49 -8.06 1.03
CA ASN A 299 1.67 -9.49 1.26
C ASN A 299 2.55 -10.13 0.19
N PHE A 300 2.95 -11.39 0.43
CA PHE A 300 3.73 -12.17 -0.53
C PHE A 300 3.01 -13.44 -0.94
N ALA A 301 3.21 -13.83 -2.21
CA ALA A 301 2.75 -15.09 -2.77
C ALA A 301 3.89 -15.82 -3.49
N SER A 302 3.76 -17.14 -3.61
CA SER A 302 4.62 -17.91 -4.51
C SER A 302 4.22 -17.66 -5.96
N HIS A 303 5.21 -17.33 -6.81
CA HIS A 303 5.06 -17.33 -8.27
C HIS A 303 5.91 -18.42 -8.92
N SER A 304 6.03 -19.55 -8.23
CA SER A 304 6.94 -20.67 -8.54
C SER A 304 8.43 -20.32 -8.38
N TYR A 305 9.29 -21.35 -8.36
CA TYR A 305 10.72 -21.10 -8.34
C TYR A 305 11.25 -20.73 -9.74
N THR A 306 10.94 -21.55 -10.75
CA THR A 306 11.56 -21.45 -12.08
C THR A 306 10.81 -20.59 -13.08
N HIS A 307 9.56 -20.26 -12.83
CA HIS A 307 8.68 -19.60 -13.81
C HIS A 307 8.79 -20.22 -15.22
N ASN A 308 8.90 -21.55 -15.34
CA ASN A 308 9.37 -22.19 -16.55
C ASN A 308 8.24 -22.74 -17.41
N ARG A 309 7.89 -22.00 -18.47
CA ARG A 309 6.93 -22.42 -19.50
C ARG A 309 7.49 -23.50 -20.42
N VAL A 310 8.76 -23.39 -20.81
CA VAL A 310 9.36 -24.22 -21.87
C VAL A 310 9.39 -25.70 -21.50
N ASN A 311 9.59 -26.01 -20.22
CA ASN A 311 9.64 -27.38 -19.71
C ASN A 311 8.29 -27.89 -19.20
N ASN A 312 7.17 -27.20 -19.46
CA ASN A 312 5.83 -27.56 -19.03
C ASN A 312 5.71 -27.81 -17.53
N PHE A 313 6.40 -27.03 -16.69
CA PHE A 313 6.32 -27.20 -15.25
C PHE A 313 4.89 -26.99 -14.76
N TYR A 314 4.20 -25.93 -15.23
CA TYR A 314 2.87 -25.54 -14.78
C TYR A 314 1.79 -25.69 -15.86
N GLY A 315 2.15 -25.88 -17.12
CA GLY A 315 1.22 -25.97 -18.23
C GLY A 315 0.65 -27.40 -18.45
N PRO A 316 -0.03 -27.59 -19.57
CA PRO A 316 -0.51 -28.92 -19.98
C PRO A 316 0.63 -29.94 -20.01
N GLY A 317 0.46 -31.06 -19.30
CA GLY A 317 1.50 -32.10 -19.19
C GLY A 317 2.52 -31.84 -18.07
N CYS A 318 2.23 -30.96 -17.12
CA CYS A 318 2.99 -30.86 -15.88
C CYS A 318 3.02 -32.22 -15.16
N SER A 319 4.14 -32.53 -14.49
CA SER A 319 4.28 -33.77 -13.73
C SER A 319 4.40 -33.49 -12.24
N VAL A 320 3.98 -34.45 -11.39
CA VAL A 320 4.16 -34.43 -9.95
C VAL A 320 5.61 -34.13 -9.58
N GLU A 321 6.58 -34.79 -10.24
CA GLU A 321 8.00 -34.62 -9.97
C GLU A 321 8.48 -33.16 -10.21
N LYS A 322 8.06 -32.56 -11.35
CA LYS A 322 8.44 -31.18 -11.68
C LYS A 322 7.83 -30.16 -10.72
N ILE A 323 6.52 -30.28 -10.44
CA ILE A 323 5.82 -29.37 -9.53
C ILE A 323 6.40 -29.49 -8.12
N SER A 324 6.59 -30.73 -7.63
CA SER A 324 7.17 -30.96 -6.30
C SER A 324 8.57 -30.38 -6.18
N TYR A 325 9.42 -30.56 -7.19
CA TYR A 325 10.76 -29.97 -7.23
C TYR A 325 10.70 -28.44 -7.16
N ASP A 326 9.88 -27.83 -8.00
CA ASP A 326 9.80 -26.37 -8.14
C ASP A 326 9.25 -25.70 -6.87
N ILE A 327 8.17 -26.25 -6.33
CA ILE A 327 7.53 -25.75 -5.11
C ILE A 327 8.46 -25.90 -3.89
N ASN A 328 9.08 -27.07 -3.71
CA ASN A 328 9.99 -27.28 -2.59
C ASN A 328 11.21 -26.34 -2.68
N LYS A 329 11.71 -26.15 -3.90
CA LYS A 329 12.82 -25.21 -4.11
C LYS A 329 12.43 -23.77 -3.81
N TRP A 330 11.20 -23.37 -4.16
CA TRP A 330 10.69 -22.05 -3.79
C TRP A 330 10.58 -21.89 -2.26
N VAL A 331 10.01 -22.89 -1.59
CA VAL A 331 9.89 -22.89 -0.12
C VAL A 331 11.28 -22.80 0.54
N ASP A 332 12.25 -23.58 0.06
CA ASP A 332 13.59 -23.62 0.63
C ASP A 332 14.37 -22.30 0.46
N HIS A 333 14.15 -21.55 -0.64
CA HIS A 333 14.94 -20.35 -0.96
C HIS A 333 14.24 -19.05 -0.63
N VAL A 334 12.93 -18.97 -0.87
CA VAL A 334 12.17 -17.70 -0.77
C VAL A 334 11.58 -17.52 0.62
N VAL A 335 10.96 -18.56 1.20
CA VAL A 335 10.33 -18.48 2.53
C VAL A 335 11.29 -17.97 3.63
N PRO A 336 12.58 -18.37 3.67
CA PRO A 336 13.51 -17.83 4.67
C PRO A 336 13.71 -16.29 4.59
N CYS A 337 13.38 -15.68 3.47
CA CYS A 337 13.50 -14.23 3.27
C CYS A 337 12.20 -13.48 3.52
N ILE A 338 11.06 -14.07 3.16
CA ILE A 338 9.76 -13.39 3.23
C ILE A 338 8.81 -13.94 4.31
N GLY A 339 9.14 -15.07 4.95
CA GLY A 339 8.23 -15.81 5.82
C GLY A 339 7.22 -16.68 5.06
N GLU A 340 6.44 -17.44 5.81
CA GLU A 340 5.42 -18.36 5.28
C GLU A 340 4.29 -17.58 4.59
N THR A 341 3.71 -18.22 3.56
CA THR A 341 2.49 -17.77 2.88
C THR A 341 1.71 -18.98 2.40
N ARG A 342 0.38 -18.86 2.35
CA ARG A 342 -0.51 -19.85 1.73
C ARG A 342 -1.03 -19.42 0.36
N LEU A 343 -0.48 -18.33 -0.20
CA LEU A 343 -0.88 -17.74 -1.47
C LEU A 343 -0.01 -18.29 -2.60
N PHE A 344 -0.62 -18.85 -3.63
CA PHE A 344 0.03 -19.33 -4.84
C PHE A 344 -0.55 -18.64 -6.07
N ILE A 345 0.26 -17.89 -6.76
CA ILE A 345 -0.06 -17.23 -8.02
C ILE A 345 0.61 -18.01 -9.15
N ALA A 346 -0.21 -18.68 -9.96
CA ALA A 346 0.29 -19.60 -10.98
C ALA A 346 1.02 -18.86 -12.11
N PRO A 347 2.27 -19.28 -12.46
CA PRO A 347 2.97 -18.75 -13.63
C PRO A 347 2.11 -18.90 -14.89
N PHE A 348 2.06 -17.85 -15.72
CA PHE A 348 1.25 -17.82 -16.96
C PHE A 348 -0.26 -18.10 -16.73
N GLY A 349 -0.75 -18.03 -15.49
CA GLY A 349 -2.13 -18.31 -15.17
C GLY A 349 -2.58 -19.77 -15.34
N TYR A 350 -1.67 -20.72 -15.42
CA TYR A 350 -2.00 -22.12 -15.63
C TYR A 350 -2.75 -22.71 -14.43
N ARG A 351 -3.83 -23.47 -14.70
CA ARG A 351 -4.56 -24.25 -13.69
C ARG A 351 -3.99 -25.66 -13.66
N VAL A 352 -3.10 -25.91 -12.71
CA VAL A 352 -2.53 -27.26 -12.48
C VAL A 352 -3.63 -28.24 -12.05
N GLN A 353 -3.63 -29.43 -12.63
CA GLN A 353 -4.63 -30.47 -12.35
C GLN A 353 -4.06 -31.54 -11.41
N GLN A 354 -4.96 -32.32 -10.79
CA GLN A 354 -4.56 -33.51 -10.04
C GLN A 354 -3.85 -34.51 -10.97
N PRO A 355 -2.83 -35.25 -10.50
CA PRO A 355 -2.33 -35.28 -9.12
C PRO A 355 -1.28 -34.21 -8.79
N ALA A 356 -0.80 -33.43 -9.74
CA ALA A 356 0.27 -32.44 -9.53
C ALA A 356 -0.17 -31.26 -8.65
N LEU A 357 -1.45 -30.89 -8.68
CA LEU A 357 -2.02 -29.89 -7.78
C LEU A 357 -1.81 -30.25 -6.30
N GLN A 358 -1.85 -31.54 -5.96
CA GLN A 358 -1.66 -31.98 -4.58
C GLN A 358 -0.30 -31.54 -4.01
N CYS A 359 0.75 -31.50 -4.84
CA CYS A 359 2.08 -31.04 -4.38
C CYS A 359 2.06 -29.57 -3.92
N ILE A 360 1.24 -28.72 -4.55
CA ILE A 360 1.07 -27.32 -4.19
C ILE A 360 0.32 -27.22 -2.85
N LEU A 361 -0.75 -28.01 -2.71
CA LEU A 361 -1.56 -28.04 -1.48
C LEU A 361 -0.78 -28.63 -0.29
N ASP A 362 0.00 -29.69 -0.50
CA ASP A 362 0.84 -30.33 0.51
C ASP A 362 1.97 -29.40 1.02
N ALA A 363 2.41 -28.45 0.18
CA ALA A 363 3.35 -27.40 0.57
C ALA A 363 2.71 -26.24 1.36
N GLY A 364 1.40 -26.31 1.63
CA GLY A 364 0.68 -25.32 2.46
C GLY A 364 -0.04 -24.22 1.68
N PHE A 365 0.01 -24.23 0.34
CA PHE A 365 -0.68 -23.23 -0.47
C PHE A 365 -2.16 -23.56 -0.60
N GLN A 366 -3.01 -22.70 -0.09
CA GLN A 366 -4.47 -22.90 -0.01
C GLN A 366 -5.28 -21.92 -0.85
N ILE A 367 -4.66 -20.82 -1.30
CA ILE A 367 -5.29 -19.83 -2.18
C ILE A 367 -4.53 -19.84 -3.50
N TYR A 368 -5.20 -20.33 -4.54
CA TYR A 368 -4.63 -20.52 -5.87
C TYR A 368 -5.17 -19.45 -6.82
N CYS A 369 -4.29 -18.63 -7.40
CA CYS A 369 -4.68 -17.63 -8.38
C CYS A 369 -4.24 -18.01 -9.80
N THR A 370 -5.14 -17.87 -10.75
CA THR A 370 -4.94 -18.13 -12.17
C THR A 370 -5.15 -16.85 -12.99
N VAL A 371 -5.12 -16.92 -14.31
CA VAL A 371 -5.45 -15.79 -15.21
C VAL A 371 -6.66 -16.14 -16.05
N ASP A 372 -7.63 -15.23 -16.14
CA ASP A 372 -8.80 -15.34 -17.02
C ASP A 372 -9.26 -13.92 -17.41
N SER A 373 -10.07 -13.83 -18.46
CA SER A 373 -10.76 -12.62 -18.85
C SER A 373 -12.07 -12.38 -18.06
N LYS A 374 -12.40 -13.24 -17.09
CA LYS A 374 -13.61 -13.17 -16.26
C LYS A 374 -13.25 -13.18 -14.79
N VAL A 375 -14.04 -12.46 -14.01
CA VAL A 375 -13.97 -12.51 -12.55
C VAL A 375 -14.75 -13.74 -12.07
N TYR A 376 -14.09 -14.62 -11.31
CA TYR A 376 -14.72 -15.71 -10.59
C TYR A 376 -13.90 -16.13 -9.37
N ASN A 377 -14.60 -16.60 -8.33
CA ASN A 377 -14.02 -17.18 -7.13
C ASN A 377 -14.67 -18.56 -6.92
N GLU A 378 -13.87 -19.63 -6.88
CA GLU A 378 -14.33 -21.00 -6.69
C GLU A 378 -13.86 -21.54 -5.35
N LEU A 379 -14.76 -22.15 -4.58
CA LEU A 379 -14.40 -22.87 -3.36
C LEU A 379 -14.31 -24.37 -3.66
N ASN A 380 -13.15 -24.93 -3.30
CA ASN A 380 -12.95 -26.38 -3.28
C ASN A 380 -12.76 -26.83 -1.82
N PRO A 381 -12.88 -28.11 -1.48
CA PRO A 381 -12.73 -28.56 -0.09
C PRO A 381 -11.41 -28.12 0.57
N ASP A 382 -10.32 -28.17 -0.18
CA ASP A 382 -8.96 -27.97 0.35
C ASP A 382 -8.31 -26.65 -0.06
N TYR A 383 -8.91 -25.88 -0.99
CA TYR A 383 -8.38 -24.62 -1.48
C TYR A 383 -9.43 -23.70 -2.09
N ALA A 384 -9.15 -22.42 -2.14
CA ALA A 384 -9.88 -21.45 -2.95
C ALA A 384 -9.16 -21.19 -4.27
N LEU A 385 -9.92 -21.05 -5.35
CA LEU A 385 -9.40 -20.64 -6.66
C LEU A 385 -9.95 -19.26 -7.03
N MET A 386 -9.07 -18.39 -7.51
CA MET A 386 -9.42 -17.03 -7.94
C MET A 386 -8.83 -16.72 -9.31
N SER A 387 -9.66 -16.15 -10.20
CA SER A 387 -9.16 -15.60 -11.46
C SER A 387 -8.56 -14.23 -11.27
N ARG A 388 -7.55 -13.89 -12.08
CA ARG A 388 -6.93 -12.56 -12.16
C ARG A 388 -7.05 -12.01 -13.57
N ILE A 389 -7.19 -10.69 -13.68
CA ILE A 389 -7.20 -9.96 -14.94
C ILE A 389 -5.90 -9.16 -15.04
N GLU A 390 -5.12 -9.43 -16.09
CA GLU A 390 -3.89 -8.71 -16.39
C GLU A 390 -4.21 -7.25 -16.76
N ILE A 391 -3.39 -6.33 -16.26
CA ILE A 391 -3.39 -4.94 -16.69
C ILE A 391 -2.06 -4.64 -17.38
N GLY A 392 -2.13 -4.58 -18.70
CA GLY A 392 -0.96 -4.35 -19.57
C GLY A 392 -1.42 -3.99 -20.97
N GLY A 393 -0.49 -3.76 -21.88
CA GLY A 393 -0.81 -3.36 -23.25
C GLY A 393 -1.69 -4.36 -23.99
N TYR A 394 -1.55 -5.68 -23.73
CA TYR A 394 -2.39 -6.71 -24.34
C TYR A 394 -3.85 -6.61 -23.90
N SER A 395 -4.09 -6.57 -22.62
CA SER A 395 -5.46 -6.48 -22.09
C SER A 395 -6.12 -5.15 -22.45
N MET A 396 -5.38 -4.04 -22.38
CA MET A 396 -5.88 -2.72 -22.80
C MET A 396 -6.16 -2.62 -24.31
N THR A 397 -5.59 -3.53 -25.12
CA THR A 397 -5.87 -3.63 -26.56
C THR A 397 -7.02 -4.58 -26.85
N TYR A 398 -7.01 -5.81 -26.31
CA TYR A 398 -7.89 -6.91 -26.72
C TYR A 398 -9.01 -7.22 -25.74
N TYR A 399 -8.91 -6.80 -24.47
CA TYR A 399 -9.94 -6.97 -23.42
C TYR A 399 -10.52 -5.63 -22.96
N ARG A 400 -10.44 -4.62 -23.79
CA ARG A 400 -10.90 -3.25 -23.53
C ARG A 400 -12.32 -3.18 -22.97
N ASP A 401 -13.27 -3.94 -23.54
CA ASP A 401 -14.66 -3.93 -23.11
C ASP A 401 -14.83 -4.36 -21.64
N ILE A 402 -14.09 -5.38 -21.21
CA ILE A 402 -14.10 -5.85 -19.83
C ILE A 402 -13.46 -4.82 -18.89
N LEU A 403 -12.32 -4.24 -19.29
CA LEU A 403 -11.65 -3.22 -18.49
C LEU A 403 -12.53 -1.98 -18.33
N ASN A 404 -13.15 -1.52 -19.41
CA ASN A 404 -14.08 -0.38 -19.40
C ASN A 404 -15.31 -0.65 -18.51
N GLN A 405 -15.86 -1.86 -18.58
CA GLN A 405 -17.02 -2.24 -17.80
C GLN A 405 -16.70 -2.32 -16.30
N LEU A 406 -15.57 -2.94 -15.94
CA LEU A 406 -15.27 -3.28 -14.55
C LEU A 406 -14.39 -2.22 -13.88
N PHE A 407 -13.30 -1.76 -14.48
CA PHE A 407 -12.24 -1.11 -13.75
C PHE A 407 -12.01 0.37 -14.11
N PHE A 408 -11.76 0.69 -15.38
CA PHE A 408 -11.40 2.04 -15.80
C PHE A 408 -11.69 2.24 -17.30
N ASP A 409 -11.74 3.49 -17.73
CA ASP A 409 -11.87 3.87 -19.15
C ASP A 409 -10.49 3.77 -19.83
N VAL A 410 -10.32 2.75 -20.65
CA VAL A 410 -9.05 2.47 -21.35
C VAL A 410 -8.62 3.61 -22.27
N ASP A 411 -9.55 4.37 -22.86
CA ASP A 411 -9.22 5.48 -23.76
C ASP A 411 -8.59 6.67 -23.01
N GLN A 412 -8.81 6.78 -21.69
CA GLN A 412 -8.21 7.81 -20.86
C GLN A 412 -6.86 7.39 -20.28
N VAL A 413 -6.60 6.09 -20.22
CA VAL A 413 -5.43 5.49 -19.57
C VAL A 413 -4.35 5.13 -20.56
N PHE A 414 -4.68 4.33 -21.57
CA PHE A 414 -3.74 3.62 -22.42
C PHE A 414 -3.02 4.53 -23.41
N ASP A 415 -1.69 4.64 -23.30
CA ASP A 415 -0.85 5.34 -24.28
C ASP A 415 -0.48 4.44 -25.46
N ALA A 416 -1.45 4.21 -26.34
CA ALA A 416 -1.23 3.43 -27.57
C ALA A 416 -0.28 4.11 -28.57
N ALA A 417 -0.05 5.42 -28.47
CA ALA A 417 0.83 6.16 -29.39
C ALA A 417 2.28 6.15 -28.92
N GLY A 418 2.52 6.05 -27.61
CA GLY A 418 3.83 6.04 -27.00
C GLY A 418 4.54 4.69 -27.05
N ARG A 419 3.84 3.61 -27.46
CA ARG A 419 4.39 2.25 -27.49
C ARG A 419 4.31 1.59 -28.86
N PRO A 420 5.18 0.60 -29.18
CA PRO A 420 5.02 -0.24 -30.37
C PRO A 420 3.66 -0.93 -30.40
N PRO A 421 3.10 -1.22 -31.58
CA PRO A 421 1.83 -1.92 -31.70
C PRO A 421 1.81 -3.24 -30.94
N VAL A 422 0.75 -3.45 -30.16
CA VAL A 422 0.50 -4.73 -29.48
C VAL A 422 -0.06 -5.71 -30.50
N VAL A 423 0.59 -6.85 -30.68
CA VAL A 423 0.15 -7.92 -31.59
C VAL A 423 -0.33 -9.11 -30.77
N GLY A 424 -1.52 -9.63 -31.15
CA GLY A 424 -2.15 -10.80 -30.54
C GLY A 424 -1.59 -12.12 -31.06
#